data_20d98ca04501bceb19d38558ffe60820
#
_entry.id   20d98ca04501bceb19d38558ffe60820
#
_cell.length_a   1.000
_cell.length_b   1.000
_cell.length_c   1.000
_cell.angle_alpha   90.00
_cell.angle_beta   90.00
_cell.angle_gamma   90.00
#
_symmetry.space_group_name_H-M   'P 1'
#
loop_
_entity.id
_entity.type
_entity.pdbx_description
1 polymer ?
#
loop_
_entity_poly.entity_id
_entity_poly.type
_entity_poly.pdbx_seq_one_letter_code
_entity_poly.pdbx_strand_id
1 'polypeptide(L)'
;MPRRRALPAPEQIVAAIVELADDGFCRRAELEQRFPGLGARDLRRALRRAVAQGLVIERRGPDGGFHLAVSSEGWEMHRNG
;
A
#
# COMPACT_ATOMS: atom_id res chain seq x y z
N MET A 1 21.80 -10.91 -16.93
CA MET A 1 21.26 -9.57 -16.93
C MET A 1 20.33 -9.35 -15.76
N PRO A 2 20.60 -8.34 -14.93
CA PRO A 2 19.72 -8.10 -13.80
C PRO A 2 18.35 -7.65 -14.30
N ARG A 3 17.35 -8.30 -13.78
CA ARG A 3 15.99 -7.90 -14.10
C ARG A 3 15.55 -6.80 -13.14
N ARG A 4 15.01 -5.76 -13.69
CA ARG A 4 14.33 -4.77 -12.86
C ARG A 4 13.08 -5.41 -12.32
N ARG A 5 12.93 -5.36 -11.01
CA ARG A 5 11.67 -5.76 -10.43
C ARG A 5 10.62 -4.72 -10.77
N ALA A 6 9.51 -5.19 -11.30
CA ALA A 6 8.38 -4.31 -11.51
C ALA A 6 7.85 -3.89 -10.16
N LEU A 7 7.42 -2.63 -10.05
CA LEU A 7 6.74 -2.16 -8.85
C LEU A 7 5.40 -2.88 -8.73
N PRO A 8 4.94 -3.17 -7.51
CA PRO A 8 3.59 -3.71 -7.35
C PRO A 8 2.58 -2.77 -7.96
N ALA A 9 1.59 -3.33 -8.63
CA ALA A 9 0.49 -2.55 -9.17
C ALA A 9 -0.34 -1.97 -8.03
N PRO A 10 -1.05 -0.85 -8.26
CA PRO A 10 -1.92 -0.28 -7.21
C PRO A 10 -2.90 -1.30 -6.64
N GLU A 11 -3.41 -2.22 -7.45
CA GLU A 11 -4.32 -3.27 -7.00
C GLU A 11 -3.65 -4.18 -5.97
N GLN A 12 -2.38 -4.47 -6.17
CA GLN A 12 -1.62 -5.32 -5.25
C GLN A 12 -1.38 -4.61 -3.92
N ILE A 13 -1.13 -3.31 -3.97
CA ILE A 13 -0.97 -2.49 -2.76
C ILE A 13 -2.29 -2.45 -1.98
N VAL A 14 -3.40 -2.23 -2.69
CA VAL A 14 -4.73 -2.21 -2.06
C VAL A 14 -5.02 -3.55 -1.40
N ALA A 15 -4.80 -4.64 -2.13
CA ALA A 15 -5.06 -5.99 -1.59
C ALA A 15 -4.25 -6.25 -0.33
N ALA A 16 -2.98 -5.86 -0.32
CA ALA A 16 -2.12 -6.04 0.84
C ALA A 16 -2.62 -5.24 2.04
N ILE A 17 -3.04 -3.99 1.82
CA ILE A 17 -3.55 -3.16 2.91
C ILE A 17 -4.86 -3.71 3.44
N VAL A 18 -5.73 -4.20 2.57
CA VAL A 18 -6.99 -4.83 2.99
C VAL A 18 -6.71 -5.99 3.94
N GLU A 19 -5.71 -6.81 3.62
CA GLU A 19 -5.36 -7.94 4.48
C GLU A 19 -4.77 -7.50 5.82
N LEU A 20 -3.97 -6.43 5.82
CA LEU A 20 -3.25 -5.98 7.01
C LEU A 20 -4.09 -5.06 7.89
N ALA A 21 -4.94 -4.27 7.28
CA ALA A 21 -5.71 -3.23 7.97
C ALA A 21 -7.10 -3.73 8.35
N ASP A 22 -7.13 -4.76 9.17
CA ASP A 22 -8.36 -5.40 9.59
C ASP A 22 -9.38 -4.39 10.14
N ASP A 23 -8.89 -3.40 10.88
CA ASP A 23 -9.72 -2.39 11.53
C ASP A 23 -9.56 -0.99 10.95
N GLY A 24 -9.08 -0.89 9.74
CA GLY A 24 -9.03 0.39 9.07
C GLY A 24 -7.65 0.86 8.66
N PHE A 25 -6.63 0.70 9.50
CA PHE A 25 -5.29 1.21 9.18
C PHE A 25 -4.23 0.16 9.42
N CYS A 26 -3.23 0.13 8.54
CA CYS A 26 -2.01 -0.61 8.79
C CYS A 26 -0.82 0.34 8.76
N ARG A 27 0.31 -0.10 9.31
CA ARG A 27 1.53 0.68 9.28
C ARG A 27 2.34 0.35 8.04
N ARG A 28 3.10 1.33 7.57
CA ARG A 28 3.98 1.11 6.42
C ARG A 28 4.95 -0.03 6.65
N ALA A 29 5.45 -0.18 7.88
CA ALA A 29 6.36 -1.27 8.22
C ALA A 29 5.71 -2.64 8.00
N GLU A 30 4.44 -2.77 8.30
CA GLU A 30 3.70 -4.00 8.04
C GLU A 30 3.58 -4.28 6.56
N LEU A 31 3.32 -3.23 5.78
CA LEU A 31 3.24 -3.36 4.32
C LEU A 31 4.59 -3.77 3.74
N GLU A 32 5.68 -3.25 4.29
CA GLU A 32 7.03 -3.65 3.84
C GLU A 32 7.25 -5.14 4.01
N GLN A 33 6.72 -5.73 5.06
CA GLN A 33 6.86 -7.16 5.31
C GLN A 33 6.09 -8.02 4.30
N ARG A 34 5.08 -7.45 3.67
CA ARG A 34 4.32 -8.16 2.65
C ARG A 34 5.04 -8.21 1.30
N PHE A 35 6.06 -7.39 1.14
CA PHE A 35 6.85 -7.35 -0.10
C PHE A 35 8.33 -7.48 0.24
N PRO A 36 8.73 -8.64 0.77
CA PRO A 36 10.08 -8.80 1.33
C PRO A 36 11.22 -8.64 0.33
N GLY A 37 10.93 -8.82 -0.94
CA GLY A 37 11.94 -8.65 -1.97
C GLY A 37 12.03 -7.23 -2.51
N LEU A 38 11.20 -6.33 -1.99
CA LEU A 38 11.11 -4.97 -2.51
C LEU A 38 11.79 -4.01 -1.54
N GLY A 39 12.65 -3.14 -2.08
CA GLY A 39 13.30 -2.13 -1.25
C GLY A 39 12.33 -1.07 -0.76
N ALA A 40 12.68 -0.42 0.34
CA ALA A 40 11.82 0.60 0.94
C ALA A 40 11.51 1.75 -0.02
N ARG A 41 12.49 2.12 -0.83
CA ARG A 41 12.30 3.19 -1.81
C ARG A 41 11.28 2.81 -2.88
N ASP A 42 11.38 1.57 -3.37
CA ASP A 42 10.46 1.09 -4.40
C ASP A 42 9.05 0.91 -3.86
N LEU A 43 8.95 0.45 -2.62
CA LEU A 43 7.64 0.34 -1.98
C LEU A 43 7.00 1.72 -1.80
N ARG A 44 7.80 2.70 -1.39
CA ARG A 44 7.31 4.07 -1.24
C ARG A 44 6.79 4.61 -2.56
N ARG A 45 7.50 4.31 -3.65
CA ARG A 45 7.09 4.74 -4.98
C ARG A 45 5.77 4.10 -5.39
N ALA A 46 5.64 2.80 -5.17
CA ALA A 46 4.40 2.07 -5.48
C ALA A 46 3.23 2.60 -4.66
N LEU A 47 3.49 2.85 -3.37
CA LEU A 47 2.47 3.37 -2.47
C LEU A 47 2.03 4.78 -2.90
N ARG A 48 2.99 5.61 -3.30
CA ARG A 48 2.68 6.96 -3.74
C ARG A 48 1.77 6.95 -4.98
N ARG A 49 1.99 5.99 -5.87
CA ARG A 49 1.12 5.82 -7.04
C ARG A 49 -0.31 5.48 -6.63
N ALA A 50 -0.46 4.57 -5.68
CA ALA A 50 -1.78 4.18 -5.20
C ALA A 50 -2.50 5.36 -4.52
N VAL A 51 -1.76 6.16 -3.75
CA VAL A 51 -2.31 7.36 -3.13
C VAL A 51 -2.70 8.38 -4.20
N ALA A 52 -1.86 8.58 -5.21
CA ALA A 52 -2.14 9.53 -6.28
C ALA A 52 -3.38 9.14 -7.08
N GLN A 53 -3.67 7.86 -7.18
CA GLN A 53 -4.86 7.38 -7.87
C GLN A 53 -6.11 7.40 -6.99
N GLY A 54 -5.97 7.83 -5.74
CA GLY A 54 -7.09 7.92 -4.83
C GLY A 54 -7.54 6.60 -4.24
N LEU A 55 -6.69 5.56 -4.32
CA LEU A 55 -7.04 4.22 -3.86
C LEU A 55 -6.64 3.97 -2.42
N VAL A 56 -5.62 4.69 -1.94
CA VAL A 56 -5.06 4.54 -0.60
C VAL A 56 -5.02 5.89 0.09
N ILE A 57 -5.33 5.89 1.37
CA ILE A 57 -5.26 7.08 2.22
C ILE A 57 -4.04 6.92 3.13
N GLU A 58 -3.20 7.94 3.17
CA GLU A 58 -2.04 7.96 4.04
C GLU A 58 -2.23 9.04 5.09
N ARG A 59 -2.11 8.68 6.36
CA ARG A 59 -2.25 9.61 7.47
C ARG A 59 -1.11 9.46 8.44
N ARG A 60 -0.70 10.58 9.03
CA ARG A 60 0.28 10.55 10.10
C ARG A 60 -0.46 10.28 11.41
N GLY A 61 -0.04 9.22 12.12
CA GLY A 61 -0.64 8.87 13.38
C GLY A 61 -0.09 9.69 14.54
N PRO A 62 -0.67 9.54 15.72
CA PRO A 62 -0.23 10.27 16.92
C PRO A 62 1.19 9.93 17.34
N ASP A 63 1.69 8.77 16.93
CA ASP A 63 3.07 8.36 17.20
C ASP A 63 4.07 8.91 16.18
N GLY A 64 3.61 9.71 15.23
CA GLY A 64 4.44 10.25 14.16
C GLY A 64 4.65 9.31 12.98
N GLY A 65 4.19 8.07 13.06
CA GLY A 65 4.29 7.11 11.97
C GLY A 65 3.19 7.27 10.95
N PHE A 66 3.41 6.72 9.77
CA PHE A 66 2.39 6.74 8.72
C PHE A 66 1.46 5.55 8.85
N HIS A 67 0.18 5.84 8.72
CA HIS A 67 -0.87 4.85 8.75
C HIS A 67 -1.57 4.85 7.40
N LEU A 68 -1.86 3.66 6.89
CA LEU A 68 -2.41 3.47 5.56
C LEU A 68 -3.77 2.79 5.62
N ALA A 69 -4.69 3.30 4.82
CA ALA A 69 -6.03 2.72 4.72
C ALA A 69 -6.46 2.70 3.26
N VAL A 70 -7.46 1.89 2.94
CA VAL A 70 -8.01 1.83 1.60
C VAL A 70 -9.17 2.82 1.51
N SER A 71 -9.18 3.62 0.45
CA SER A 71 -10.26 4.57 0.20
C SER A 71 -11.51 3.84 -0.29
N SER A 72 -12.62 4.57 -0.43
CA SER A 72 -13.83 4.01 -1.01
C SER A 72 -13.58 3.47 -2.41
N GLU A 73 -12.85 4.23 -3.23
CA GLU A 73 -12.51 3.80 -4.58
C GLU A 73 -11.63 2.56 -4.56
N GLY A 74 -10.70 2.51 -3.62
CA GLY A 74 -9.83 1.34 -3.47
C GLY A 74 -10.61 0.10 -3.10
N TRP A 75 -11.57 0.24 -2.19
CA TRP A 75 -12.44 -0.86 -1.81
C TRP A 75 -13.28 -1.35 -2.98
N GLU A 76 -13.84 -0.43 -3.77
CA GLU A 76 -14.61 -0.78 -4.95
C GLU A 76 -13.79 -1.55 -5.95
N MET A 77 -12.58 -1.06 -6.24
CA MET A 77 -11.67 -1.74 -7.16
C MET A 77 -11.34 -3.14 -6.67
N HIS A 78 -11.04 -3.28 -5.38
CA HIS A 78 -10.70 -4.57 -4.80
C HIS A 78 -11.87 -5.55 -4.88
N ARG A 79 -13.08 -5.05 -4.64
CA ARG A 79 -14.29 -5.87 -4.66
C ARG A 79 -14.63 -6.33 -6.07
N ASN A 80 -14.40 -5.47 -7.05
CA ASN A 80 -14.72 -5.76 -8.45
C ASN A 80 -13.62 -6.47 -9.21
N GLY A 81 -12.43 -6.47 -8.63
CA GLY A 81 -11.29 -7.14 -9.24
C GLY A 81 -11.18 -8.58 -8.76
#